data_559854850dea1eab4bc969e690508e21
#
_entry.id   559854850dea1eab4bc969e690508e21
#
_cell.length_a   1.000
_cell.length_b   1.000
_cell.length_c   1.000
_cell.angle_alpha   90.00
_cell.angle_beta   90.00
_cell.angle_gamma   90.00
#
_symmetry.space_group_name_H-M   'P 1'
#
loop_
_entity.id
_entity.type
_entity.pdbx_description
1 polymer ?
#
loop_
_entity_poly.entity_id
_entity_poly.type
_entity_poly.pdbx_seq_one_letter_code
_entity_poly.pdbx_strand_id
1 'polypeptide(L)'
;EEAKNRQRLDDKWEVISGDIMGRAIEGTPMVFTGTRYSLYDPIGRVQEHAQREGWAWRAIEIPALDLVTDESNYEYEREGKKVFTTAYFREQRELLSAEQFESEFQQQPFEAKGLLFNKDELNYFFELPKDRDPDTIIAVGDTAESGSDSTSMPVAKIYGNDVYIVDVVFDDSPAEVTKPECAKCLIENKVASAVFESNNAGTYFARDVDQIIRDRGYSVGIRTKRTISNKQTRIEFASDNIKKNFYFKHPSTYKRGDQYWNFMKEVTTYTRSGKVPHDDAPDSLSLLENEIRMLSGGKVEVFKRPY
;
A
#
# COMPACT_ATOMS: atom_id res chain seq x y z
N GLU A 1 -17.65 -0.64 -21.44
CA GLU A 1 -16.80 -1.57 -22.21
C GLU A 1 -15.58 -0.89 -22.83
N GLU A 2 -15.72 0.32 -23.46
CA GLU A 2 -14.60 1.02 -24.10
C GLU A 2 -13.50 1.43 -23.12
N ALA A 3 -13.86 1.89 -21.93
CA ALA A 3 -12.92 2.33 -20.91
C ALA A 3 -12.04 1.21 -20.32
N LYS A 4 -12.40 -0.05 -20.55
CA LYS A 4 -11.64 -1.25 -20.15
C LYS A 4 -10.90 -1.92 -21.31
N ASN A 5 -11.07 -1.43 -22.53
CA ASN A 5 -10.40 -1.99 -23.70
C ASN A 5 -9.04 -1.32 -23.87
N ARG A 6 -7.98 -2.08 -23.58
CA ARG A 6 -6.60 -1.61 -23.62
C ARG A 6 -6.22 -1.01 -24.98
N GLN A 7 -6.54 -1.69 -26.08
CA GLN A 7 -6.21 -1.21 -27.43
C GLN A 7 -6.86 0.15 -27.71
N ARG A 8 -8.15 0.32 -27.37
CA ARG A 8 -8.83 1.61 -27.54
C ARG A 8 -8.27 2.72 -26.66
N LEU A 9 -7.77 2.39 -25.47
CA LEU A 9 -7.08 3.35 -24.61
C LEU A 9 -5.71 3.72 -25.18
N ASP A 10 -5.02 2.77 -25.80
CA ASP A 10 -3.76 3.02 -26.51
C ASP A 10 -3.99 3.95 -27.71
N ASP A 11 -4.99 3.68 -28.54
CA ASP A 11 -5.36 4.54 -29.66
C ASP A 11 -5.70 5.98 -29.21
N LYS A 12 -6.47 6.12 -28.12
CA LYS A 12 -6.76 7.45 -27.53
C LYS A 12 -5.51 8.15 -27.02
N TRP A 13 -4.60 7.42 -26.44
CA TRP A 13 -3.33 7.97 -25.97
C TRP A 13 -2.47 8.48 -27.13
N GLU A 14 -2.40 7.77 -28.25
CA GLU A 14 -1.70 8.20 -29.46
C GLU A 14 -2.24 9.56 -29.96
N VAL A 15 -3.56 9.71 -30.00
CA VAL A 15 -4.19 11.00 -30.37
C VAL A 15 -3.83 12.11 -29.39
N ILE A 16 -3.90 11.84 -28.08
CA ILE A 16 -3.60 12.86 -27.06
C ILE A 16 -2.13 13.26 -27.10
N SER A 17 -1.23 12.28 -27.11
CA SER A 17 0.21 12.53 -27.07
C SER A 17 0.73 13.14 -28.38
N GLY A 18 0.29 12.59 -29.55
CA GLY A 18 0.76 13.03 -30.85
C GLY A 18 0.03 14.27 -31.35
N ASP A 19 -1.30 14.24 -31.37
CA ASP A 19 -2.08 15.30 -32.03
C ASP A 19 -2.37 16.51 -31.12
N ILE A 20 -2.47 16.32 -29.83
CA ILE A 20 -2.79 17.42 -28.88
C ILE A 20 -1.51 17.93 -28.21
N MET A 21 -0.82 17.07 -27.47
CA MET A 21 0.37 17.48 -26.71
C MET A 21 1.55 17.82 -27.64
N GLY A 22 1.74 17.05 -28.72
CA GLY A 22 2.80 17.28 -29.70
C GLY A 22 2.67 18.58 -30.50
N ARG A 23 1.50 19.24 -30.47
CA ARG A 23 1.27 20.56 -31.11
C ARG A 23 1.38 21.74 -30.14
N ALA A 24 1.55 21.46 -28.85
CA ALA A 24 1.73 22.51 -27.86
C ALA A 24 3.11 23.19 -28.04
N ILE A 25 3.14 24.49 -27.93
CA ILE A 25 4.38 25.27 -27.94
C ILE A 25 5.05 25.09 -26.58
N GLU A 26 6.37 25.06 -26.57
CA GLU A 26 7.16 24.97 -25.33
C GLU A 26 6.69 25.99 -24.29
N GLY A 27 6.48 25.52 -23.05
CA GLY A 27 5.96 26.33 -21.94
C GLY A 27 4.45 26.54 -21.93
N THR A 28 3.69 25.90 -22.85
CA THR A 28 2.22 25.97 -22.84
C THR A 28 1.66 25.16 -21.66
N PRO A 29 0.91 25.75 -20.72
CA PRO A 29 0.25 25.00 -19.67
C PRO A 29 -0.88 24.15 -20.27
N MET A 30 -0.96 22.89 -19.82
CA MET A 30 -2.02 21.97 -20.23
C MET A 30 -2.87 21.58 -19.02
N VAL A 31 -4.18 21.57 -19.19
CA VAL A 31 -5.14 21.13 -18.17
C VAL A 31 -5.94 19.96 -18.72
N PHE A 32 -5.90 18.85 -18.03
CA PHE A 32 -6.69 17.65 -18.33
C PHE A 32 -7.76 17.48 -17.27
N THR A 33 -9.02 17.42 -17.69
CA THR A 33 -10.16 17.25 -16.78
C THR A 33 -10.97 16.03 -17.19
N GLY A 34 -11.32 15.19 -16.26
CA GLY A 34 -12.16 14.02 -16.52
C GLY A 34 -12.33 13.13 -15.31
N THR A 35 -13.13 12.09 -15.48
CA THR A 35 -13.31 11.02 -14.51
C THR A 35 -12.34 9.88 -14.82
N ARG A 36 -11.78 9.27 -13.79
CA ARG A 36 -10.93 8.08 -13.94
C ARG A 36 -11.80 6.86 -14.20
N TYR A 37 -11.42 6.02 -15.15
CA TYR A 37 -12.14 4.78 -15.49
C TYR A 37 -11.25 3.55 -15.43
N SER A 38 -9.95 3.72 -15.60
CA SER A 38 -8.96 2.64 -15.51
C SER A 38 -7.57 3.21 -15.20
N LEU A 39 -6.63 2.34 -14.85
CA LEU A 39 -5.22 2.73 -14.70
C LEU A 39 -4.64 3.35 -15.98
N TYR A 40 -5.12 2.89 -17.14
CA TYR A 40 -4.60 3.24 -18.46
C TYR A 40 -5.45 4.27 -19.21
N ASP A 41 -6.37 4.93 -18.51
CA ASP A 41 -7.13 6.02 -19.11
C ASP A 41 -6.22 7.21 -19.45
N PRO A 42 -6.67 8.15 -20.29
CA PRO A 42 -5.85 9.26 -20.72
C PRO A 42 -5.23 10.08 -19.57
N ILE A 43 -5.96 10.28 -18.46
CA ILE A 43 -5.46 11.05 -17.31
C ILE A 43 -4.34 10.28 -16.63
N GLY A 44 -4.50 8.96 -16.37
CA GLY A 44 -3.46 8.12 -15.79
C GLY A 44 -2.18 8.11 -16.63
N ARG A 45 -2.32 8.04 -17.95
CA ARG A 45 -1.17 8.09 -18.86
C ARG A 45 -0.47 9.44 -18.89
N VAL A 46 -1.21 10.54 -18.79
CA VAL A 46 -0.62 11.87 -18.66
C VAL A 46 0.18 11.98 -17.36
N GLN A 47 -0.37 11.49 -16.25
CA GLN A 47 0.32 11.47 -14.96
C GLN A 47 1.61 10.63 -15.04
N GLU A 48 1.54 9.40 -15.55
CA GLU A 48 2.68 8.51 -15.74
C GLU A 48 3.76 9.14 -16.65
N HIS A 49 3.34 9.77 -17.76
CA HIS A 49 4.23 10.45 -18.66
C HIS A 49 4.93 11.65 -18.01
N ALA A 50 4.17 12.50 -17.31
CA ALA A 50 4.69 13.69 -16.62
C ALA A 50 5.70 13.29 -15.52
N GLN A 51 5.43 12.23 -14.77
CA GLN A 51 6.34 11.70 -13.76
C GLN A 51 7.63 11.16 -14.38
N ARG A 52 7.54 10.35 -15.44
CA ARG A 52 8.69 9.78 -16.13
C ARG A 52 9.60 10.84 -16.75
N GLU A 53 9.02 11.88 -17.36
CA GLU A 53 9.76 12.95 -18.02
C GLU A 53 10.17 14.09 -17.05
N GLY A 54 9.82 13.99 -15.76
CA GLY A 54 10.18 14.99 -14.76
C GLY A 54 9.47 16.34 -14.94
N TRP A 55 8.26 16.35 -15.51
CA TRP A 55 7.50 17.57 -15.71
C TRP A 55 6.97 18.12 -14.38
N ALA A 56 6.90 19.45 -14.27
CA ALA A 56 6.16 20.07 -13.18
C ALA A 56 4.65 19.89 -13.41
N TRP A 57 3.98 19.10 -12.57
CA TRP A 57 2.56 18.81 -12.69
C TRP A 57 1.89 18.76 -11.32
N ARG A 58 0.58 18.90 -11.31
CA ARG A 58 -0.26 18.78 -10.13
C ARG A 58 -1.54 18.03 -10.48
N ALA A 59 -1.85 16.97 -9.75
CA ALA A 59 -3.16 16.34 -9.77
C ALA A 59 -4.05 16.97 -8.70
N ILE A 60 -5.32 17.19 -9.06
CA ILE A 60 -6.39 17.56 -8.12
C ILE A 60 -7.43 16.46 -8.24
N GLU A 61 -7.49 15.59 -7.25
CA GLU A 61 -8.43 14.48 -7.19
C GLU A 61 -9.53 14.83 -6.19
N ILE A 62 -10.79 14.77 -6.64
CA ILE A 62 -11.94 15.01 -5.78
C ILE A 62 -12.76 13.74 -5.76
N PRO A 63 -12.59 12.87 -4.76
CA PRO A 63 -13.40 11.67 -4.61
C PRO A 63 -14.83 12.03 -4.26
N ALA A 64 -15.79 11.19 -4.62
CA ALA A 64 -17.20 11.40 -4.30
C ALA A 64 -17.46 11.41 -2.80
N LEU A 65 -16.81 10.50 -2.07
CA LEU A 65 -16.79 10.47 -0.62
C LEU A 65 -15.39 10.82 -0.14
N ASP A 66 -15.30 11.75 0.79
CA ASP A 66 -14.05 12.12 1.46
C ASP A 66 -13.39 10.88 2.09
N LEU A 67 -12.07 10.74 1.92
CA LEU A 67 -11.35 9.55 2.34
C LEU A 67 -11.24 9.38 3.87
N VAL A 68 -11.43 10.46 4.62
CA VAL A 68 -11.30 10.48 6.07
C VAL A 68 -12.67 10.46 6.75
N THR A 69 -13.58 11.32 6.29
CA THR A 69 -14.90 11.50 6.93
C THR A 69 -15.98 10.59 6.35
N ASP A 70 -15.75 10.00 5.17
CA ASP A 70 -16.75 9.26 4.37
C ASP A 70 -18.01 10.10 4.07
N GLU A 71 -17.86 11.43 4.01
CA GLU A 71 -18.91 12.38 3.65
C GLU A 71 -18.77 12.84 2.21
N SER A 72 -19.89 13.25 1.59
CA SER A 72 -19.90 13.69 0.20
C SER A 72 -19.10 14.98 -0.01
N ASN A 73 -18.19 14.96 -0.98
CA ASN A 73 -17.52 16.18 -1.48
C ASN A 73 -18.34 16.96 -2.49
N TYR A 74 -19.50 16.45 -2.91
CA TYR A 74 -20.32 17.02 -3.98
C TYR A 74 -21.73 17.44 -3.53
N GLU A 75 -22.07 17.34 -2.23
CA GLU A 75 -23.40 17.70 -1.75
C GLU A 75 -23.67 19.19 -1.99
N TYR A 76 -24.75 19.50 -2.67
CA TYR A 76 -25.25 20.84 -2.82
C TYR A 76 -26.78 20.87 -2.89
N GLU A 77 -27.38 22.05 -2.74
CA GLU A 77 -28.80 22.25 -2.81
C GLU A 77 -29.23 22.69 -4.22
N ARG A 78 -30.23 21.99 -4.76
CA ARG A 78 -30.89 22.34 -6.03
C ARG A 78 -32.39 22.31 -5.85
N GLU A 79 -33.05 23.44 -6.13
CA GLU A 79 -34.51 23.57 -6.05
C GLU A 79 -35.09 23.12 -4.69
N GLY A 80 -34.41 23.47 -3.59
CA GLY A 80 -34.80 23.11 -2.23
C GLY A 80 -34.56 21.64 -1.85
N LYS A 81 -33.83 20.88 -2.68
CA LYS A 81 -33.44 19.49 -2.41
C LYS A 81 -31.93 19.33 -2.40
N LYS A 82 -31.42 18.60 -1.41
CA LYS A 82 -30.02 18.17 -1.39
C LYS A 82 -29.79 17.10 -2.44
N VAL A 83 -28.77 17.28 -3.27
CA VAL A 83 -28.35 16.31 -4.29
C VAL A 83 -26.89 15.93 -4.09
N PHE A 84 -26.50 14.76 -4.60
CA PHE A 84 -25.19 14.15 -4.39
C PHE A 84 -24.81 14.00 -2.91
N THR A 85 -25.83 13.61 -2.13
CA THR A 85 -25.70 13.42 -0.68
C THR A 85 -24.76 12.27 -0.35
N THR A 86 -24.23 12.25 0.87
CA THR A 86 -23.47 11.10 1.42
C THR A 86 -24.27 9.80 1.28
N ALA A 87 -25.59 9.83 1.57
CA ALA A 87 -26.44 8.66 1.44
C ALA A 87 -26.50 8.14 0.00
N TYR A 88 -26.65 9.04 -0.98
CA TYR A 88 -26.63 8.69 -2.39
C TYR A 88 -25.34 7.97 -2.80
N PHE A 89 -24.16 8.50 -2.44
CA PHE A 89 -22.91 7.85 -2.81
C PHE A 89 -22.66 6.54 -2.07
N ARG A 90 -23.13 6.39 -0.83
CA ARG A 90 -23.08 5.12 -0.13
C ARG A 90 -23.98 4.06 -0.79
N GLU A 91 -25.14 4.46 -1.27
CA GLU A 91 -26.01 3.57 -2.06
C GLU A 91 -25.33 3.16 -3.39
N GLN A 92 -24.69 4.10 -4.10
CA GLN A 92 -23.92 3.75 -5.31
C GLN A 92 -22.77 2.77 -4.99
N ARG A 93 -22.11 2.91 -3.85
CA ARG A 93 -21.04 1.99 -3.43
C ARG A 93 -21.53 0.56 -3.20
N GLU A 94 -22.76 0.40 -2.72
CA GLU A 94 -23.38 -0.93 -2.54
C GLU A 94 -23.89 -1.53 -3.87
N LEU A 95 -24.33 -0.69 -4.80
CA LEU A 95 -24.87 -1.12 -6.09
C LEU A 95 -23.82 -1.50 -7.11
N LEU A 96 -22.68 -0.81 -7.11
CA LEU A 96 -21.63 -0.98 -8.09
C LEU A 96 -20.56 -1.98 -7.62
N SER A 97 -19.80 -2.55 -8.57
CA SER A 97 -18.61 -3.29 -8.20
C SER A 97 -17.59 -2.33 -7.54
N ALA A 98 -16.77 -2.86 -6.62
CA ALA A 98 -15.74 -2.07 -5.98
C ALA A 98 -14.79 -1.40 -7.01
N GLU A 99 -14.41 -2.14 -8.07
CA GLU A 99 -13.61 -1.62 -9.17
C GLU A 99 -14.27 -0.40 -9.84
N GLN A 100 -15.57 -0.49 -10.11
CA GLN A 100 -16.30 0.59 -10.75
C GLN A 100 -16.48 1.79 -9.82
N PHE A 101 -16.87 1.58 -8.57
CA PHE A 101 -17.04 2.66 -7.61
C PHE A 101 -15.71 3.37 -7.30
N GLU A 102 -14.65 2.63 -7.05
CA GLU A 102 -13.33 3.21 -6.77
C GLU A 102 -12.77 3.98 -7.99
N SER A 103 -12.98 3.50 -9.22
CA SER A 103 -12.53 4.22 -10.39
C SER A 103 -13.38 5.46 -10.68
N GLU A 104 -14.70 5.29 -10.88
CA GLU A 104 -15.56 6.34 -11.42
C GLU A 104 -15.94 7.39 -10.37
N PHE A 105 -16.14 6.98 -9.12
CA PHE A 105 -16.58 7.86 -8.04
C PHE A 105 -15.43 8.31 -7.12
N GLN A 106 -14.47 7.42 -6.83
CA GLN A 106 -13.36 7.75 -5.92
C GLN A 106 -12.08 8.20 -6.65
N GLN A 107 -12.09 8.23 -7.99
CA GLN A 107 -10.96 8.60 -8.84
C GLN A 107 -9.72 7.72 -8.65
N GLN A 108 -9.91 6.48 -8.16
CA GLN A 108 -8.86 5.54 -7.81
C GLN A 108 -9.04 4.21 -8.57
N PRO A 109 -8.76 4.19 -9.88
CA PRO A 109 -8.91 2.99 -10.67
C PRO A 109 -7.92 1.91 -10.27
N PHE A 110 -8.39 0.66 -10.27
CA PHE A 110 -7.56 -0.54 -10.13
C PHE A 110 -8.12 -1.65 -11.04
N GLU A 111 -7.31 -2.67 -11.32
CA GLU A 111 -7.76 -3.83 -12.08
C GLU A 111 -8.12 -4.98 -11.13
N ALA A 112 -9.40 -5.36 -11.05
CA ALA A 112 -9.85 -6.50 -10.25
C ALA A 112 -9.39 -7.86 -10.83
N LYS A 113 -9.13 -7.91 -12.14
CA LYS A 113 -8.65 -9.13 -12.82
C LYS A 113 -7.17 -9.36 -12.56
N GLY A 114 -6.85 -10.51 -11.97
CA GLY A 114 -5.45 -10.90 -11.72
C GLY A 114 -4.88 -10.35 -10.41
N LEU A 115 -5.74 -9.90 -9.47
CA LEU A 115 -5.29 -9.55 -8.12
C LEU A 115 -4.51 -10.71 -7.50
N LEU A 116 -3.36 -10.39 -6.91
CA LEU A 116 -2.56 -11.36 -6.19
C LEU A 116 -3.14 -11.63 -4.79
N PHE A 117 -3.66 -10.57 -4.15
CA PHE A 117 -4.24 -10.60 -2.80
C PHE A 117 -5.70 -10.14 -2.85
N ASN A 118 -6.61 -11.03 -3.29
CA ASN A 118 -8.03 -10.73 -3.25
C ASN A 118 -8.49 -10.62 -1.79
N LYS A 119 -9.32 -9.63 -1.47
CA LYS A 119 -9.86 -9.41 -0.12
C LYS A 119 -10.53 -10.65 0.45
N ASP A 120 -11.23 -11.42 -0.38
CA ASP A 120 -11.93 -12.65 0.02
C ASP A 120 -10.99 -13.84 0.29
N GLU A 121 -9.71 -13.74 -0.10
CA GLU A 121 -8.69 -14.76 0.12
C GLU A 121 -7.79 -14.45 1.33
N LEU A 122 -7.97 -13.30 1.98
CA LEU A 122 -7.19 -12.89 3.15
C LEU A 122 -7.91 -13.23 4.45
N ASN A 123 -7.14 -13.53 5.49
CA ASN A 123 -7.70 -13.75 6.82
C ASN A 123 -7.77 -12.43 7.60
N TYR A 124 -8.81 -12.26 8.38
CA TYR A 124 -9.03 -11.07 9.18
C TYR A 124 -9.23 -11.40 10.65
N PHE A 125 -8.85 -10.49 11.53
CA PHE A 125 -9.08 -10.61 12.97
C PHE A 125 -9.75 -9.35 13.54
N PHE A 126 -10.57 -9.54 14.57
CA PHE A 126 -11.11 -8.47 15.41
C PHE A 126 -10.32 -8.32 16.70
N GLU A 127 -9.87 -9.44 17.26
CA GLU A 127 -9.12 -9.51 18.50
C GLU A 127 -7.95 -10.49 18.36
N LEU A 128 -6.88 -10.23 19.09
CA LEU A 128 -5.74 -11.14 19.18
C LEU A 128 -6.06 -12.33 20.10
N PRO A 129 -5.34 -13.45 19.97
CA PRO A 129 -5.42 -14.55 20.93
C PRO A 129 -5.21 -14.05 22.35
N LYS A 130 -6.12 -14.41 23.29
CA LYS A 130 -6.11 -13.95 24.70
C LYS A 130 -5.56 -15.00 25.65
N ASP A 131 -5.41 -16.22 25.18
CA ASP A 131 -5.00 -17.40 25.94
C ASP A 131 -3.49 -17.56 26.06
N ARG A 132 -2.74 -16.82 25.26
CA ARG A 132 -1.26 -16.87 25.24
C ARG A 132 -0.64 -15.57 24.76
N ASP A 133 0.60 -15.33 25.17
CA ASP A 133 1.42 -14.25 24.63
C ASP A 133 1.96 -14.61 23.23
N PRO A 134 2.28 -13.63 22.37
CA PRO A 134 2.95 -13.91 21.11
C PRO A 134 4.35 -14.52 21.34
N ASP A 135 4.72 -15.45 20.50
CA ASP A 135 6.06 -16.06 20.55
C ASP A 135 7.15 -15.02 20.27
N THR A 136 6.85 -14.07 19.40
CA THR A 136 7.69 -12.90 19.12
C THR A 136 6.88 -11.77 18.47
N ILE A 137 7.42 -10.55 18.54
CA ILE A 137 6.88 -9.37 17.86
C ILE A 137 8.00 -8.81 17.00
N ILE A 138 7.77 -8.76 15.70
CA ILE A 138 8.76 -8.29 14.74
C ILE A 138 8.19 -7.24 13.79
N ALA A 139 9.08 -6.45 13.22
CA ALA A 139 8.74 -5.52 12.15
C ALA A 139 9.76 -5.63 11.01
N VAL A 140 9.32 -5.34 9.79
CA VAL A 140 10.22 -5.20 8.64
C VAL A 140 9.87 -3.91 7.94
N GLY A 141 10.87 -3.05 7.73
CA GLY A 141 10.70 -1.74 7.08
C GLY A 141 11.37 -1.70 5.72
N ASP A 142 10.58 -1.34 4.71
CA ASP A 142 11.06 -0.82 3.44
C ASP A 142 10.99 0.71 3.49
N THR A 143 12.10 1.38 3.16
CA THR A 143 12.22 2.83 3.36
C THR A 143 12.24 3.55 2.03
N ALA A 144 11.38 4.54 1.87
CA ALA A 144 11.38 5.42 0.70
C ALA A 144 12.68 6.21 0.59
N GLU A 145 13.24 6.29 -0.62
CA GLU A 145 14.47 7.07 -0.87
C GLU A 145 14.19 8.51 -1.27
N SER A 146 13.18 8.72 -2.08
CA SER A 146 12.66 10.04 -2.51
C SER A 146 11.47 9.87 -3.45
N GLY A 147 10.58 10.84 -3.51
CA GLY A 147 9.54 10.93 -4.54
C GLY A 147 8.21 10.33 -4.12
N SER A 148 7.70 9.34 -4.87
CA SER A 148 6.35 8.78 -4.72
C SER A 148 6.28 7.50 -3.89
N ASP A 149 7.41 6.98 -3.42
CA ASP A 149 7.45 5.72 -2.68
C ASP A 149 7.14 5.96 -1.20
N SER A 150 6.40 5.03 -0.60
CA SER A 150 6.05 5.12 0.82
C SER A 150 7.04 4.35 1.69
N THR A 151 7.36 4.91 2.86
CA THR A 151 7.95 4.10 3.93
C THR A 151 6.90 3.11 4.40
N SER A 152 7.18 1.81 4.25
CA SER A 152 6.25 0.73 4.57
C SER A 152 6.85 -0.18 5.64
N MET A 153 6.27 -0.17 6.85
CA MET A 153 6.75 -0.98 7.98
C MET A 153 5.59 -1.68 8.68
N PRO A 154 5.19 -2.88 8.23
CA PRO A 154 4.26 -3.74 8.96
C PRO A 154 4.88 -4.28 10.25
N VAL A 155 4.08 -4.33 11.32
CA VAL A 155 4.40 -4.93 12.61
C VAL A 155 3.57 -6.17 12.80
N ALA A 156 4.24 -7.29 13.08
CA ALA A 156 3.61 -8.60 13.25
C ALA A 156 3.78 -9.15 14.66
N LYS A 157 2.68 -9.68 15.22
CA LYS A 157 2.69 -10.58 16.37
C LYS A 157 2.55 -12.02 15.88
N ILE A 158 3.46 -12.90 16.27
CA ILE A 158 3.52 -14.27 15.80
C ILE A 158 3.06 -15.20 16.91
N TYR A 159 2.14 -16.11 16.56
CA TYR A 159 1.59 -17.14 17.43
C TYR A 159 1.68 -18.49 16.71
N GLY A 160 2.79 -19.19 16.86
CA GLY A 160 3.10 -20.41 16.10
C GLY A 160 3.29 -20.09 14.62
N ASN A 161 2.36 -20.55 13.77
CA ASN A 161 2.37 -20.26 12.35
C ASN A 161 1.52 -19.04 11.97
N ASP A 162 0.70 -18.54 12.89
CA ASP A 162 -0.22 -17.44 12.63
C ASP A 162 0.47 -16.10 12.85
N VAL A 163 0.39 -15.22 11.86
CA VAL A 163 1.06 -13.92 11.79
C VAL A 163 0.00 -12.82 11.78
N TYR A 164 -0.11 -12.07 12.86
CA TYR A 164 -1.09 -11.00 13.00
C TYR A 164 -0.44 -9.64 12.70
N ILE A 165 -0.84 -9.00 11.61
CA ILE A 165 -0.39 -7.65 11.26
C ILE A 165 -1.16 -6.66 12.13
N VAL A 166 -0.56 -6.29 13.26
CA VAL A 166 -1.21 -5.51 14.31
C VAL A 166 -1.11 -4.01 14.10
N ASP A 167 -0.10 -3.57 13.37
CA ASP A 167 0.14 -2.16 13.11
C ASP A 167 0.96 -1.99 11.84
N VAL A 168 0.94 -0.78 11.26
CA VAL A 168 1.76 -0.44 10.10
C VAL A 168 2.18 1.03 10.19
N VAL A 169 3.38 1.36 9.74
CA VAL A 169 3.73 2.69 9.25
C VAL A 169 3.68 2.62 7.75
N PHE A 170 2.82 3.44 7.14
CA PHE A 170 2.67 3.51 5.69
C PHE A 170 2.44 4.96 5.29
N ASP A 171 3.53 5.65 4.95
CA ASP A 171 3.54 7.10 4.79
C ASP A 171 4.58 7.52 3.72
N ASP A 172 4.19 8.40 2.83
CA ASP A 172 5.01 8.99 1.77
C ASP A 172 5.70 10.30 2.20
N SER A 173 5.54 10.70 3.45
CA SER A 173 6.20 11.87 4.03
C SER A 173 7.72 11.70 4.07
N PRO A 174 8.48 12.82 4.10
CA PRO A 174 9.94 12.77 4.24
C PRO A 174 10.43 12.02 5.47
N ALA A 175 11.66 11.54 5.42
CA ALA A 175 12.30 10.73 6.46
C ALA A 175 12.31 11.39 7.86
N GLU A 176 12.28 12.73 7.93
CA GLU A 176 12.18 13.50 9.18
C GLU A 176 10.84 13.24 9.89
N VAL A 177 9.79 12.87 9.19
CA VAL A 177 8.47 12.51 9.71
C VAL A 177 8.40 11.00 9.97
N THR A 178 8.79 10.20 8.98
CA THR A 178 8.60 8.73 9.05
C THR A 178 9.54 8.03 10.04
N LYS A 179 10.76 8.53 10.27
CA LYS A 179 11.67 7.97 11.30
C LYS A 179 11.11 8.05 12.72
N PRO A 180 10.62 9.21 13.22
CA PRO A 180 9.96 9.28 14.52
C PRO A 180 8.70 8.43 14.64
N GLU A 181 7.94 8.27 13.55
CA GLU A 181 6.77 7.39 13.51
C GLU A 181 7.15 5.91 13.59
N CYS A 182 8.14 5.47 12.83
CA CYS A 182 8.67 4.11 12.93
C CYS A 182 9.15 3.83 14.37
N ALA A 183 9.93 4.73 14.96
CA ALA A 183 10.40 4.57 16.35
C ALA A 183 9.24 4.47 17.33
N LYS A 184 8.21 5.31 17.19
CA LYS A 184 7.00 5.28 18.01
C LYS A 184 6.26 3.95 17.86
N CYS A 185 6.00 3.53 16.64
CA CYS A 185 5.31 2.28 16.31
C CYS A 185 6.03 1.06 16.91
N LEU A 186 7.37 0.99 16.79
CA LEU A 186 8.17 -0.08 17.35
C LEU A 186 8.10 -0.14 18.89
N ILE A 187 8.12 1.01 19.57
CA ILE A 187 8.02 1.11 21.03
C ILE A 187 6.62 0.71 21.51
N GLU A 188 5.56 1.29 20.94
CA GLU A 188 4.17 1.08 21.35
C GLU A 188 3.75 -0.39 21.19
N ASN A 189 4.21 -1.03 20.13
CA ASN A 189 3.96 -2.45 19.86
C ASN A 189 4.92 -3.40 20.59
N LYS A 190 5.90 -2.89 21.36
CA LYS A 190 6.90 -3.69 22.09
C LYS A 190 7.64 -4.64 21.17
N VAL A 191 8.06 -4.16 20.00
CA VAL A 191 8.74 -4.96 18.99
C VAL A 191 10.08 -5.45 19.54
N ALA A 192 10.32 -6.75 19.46
CA ALA A 192 11.57 -7.36 19.92
C ALA A 192 12.70 -7.16 18.89
N SER A 193 12.38 -7.29 17.59
CA SER A 193 13.34 -7.17 16.51
C SER A 193 12.71 -6.46 15.30
N ALA A 194 13.44 -5.52 14.71
CA ALA A 194 13.08 -4.86 13.47
C ALA A 194 14.18 -5.00 12.43
N VAL A 195 13.80 -5.26 11.18
CA VAL A 195 14.75 -5.36 10.05
C VAL A 195 14.38 -4.29 9.03
N PHE A 196 15.33 -3.44 8.68
CA PHE A 196 15.16 -2.46 7.61
C PHE A 196 15.93 -2.90 6.37
N GLU A 197 15.31 -2.70 5.21
CA GLU A 197 16.03 -2.91 3.97
C GLU A 197 17.20 -1.92 3.86
N SER A 198 18.41 -2.41 3.54
CA SER A 198 19.63 -1.60 3.53
C SER A 198 20.01 -1.08 2.15
N ASN A 199 19.12 -1.18 1.18
CA ASN A 199 19.33 -0.58 -0.13
C ASN A 199 19.44 0.94 0.04
N ASN A 200 20.48 1.53 -0.58
CA ASN A 200 20.72 2.99 -0.59
C ASN A 200 20.73 3.65 0.82
N ALA A 201 19.73 4.47 1.15
CA ALA A 201 19.65 5.23 2.41
C ALA A 201 19.14 4.42 3.63
N GLY A 202 18.63 3.20 3.44
CA GLY A 202 17.97 2.44 4.50
C GLY A 202 18.85 2.14 5.72
N THR A 203 20.15 1.99 5.55
CA THR A 203 21.09 1.81 6.67
C THR A 203 21.15 3.04 7.58
N TYR A 204 21.16 4.24 7.01
CA TYR A 204 21.12 5.48 7.80
C TYR A 204 19.78 5.70 8.45
N PHE A 205 18.68 5.38 7.75
CA PHE A 205 17.33 5.42 8.29
C PHE A 205 17.20 4.54 9.54
N ALA A 206 17.63 3.27 9.45
CA ALA A 206 17.60 2.32 10.56
C ALA A 206 18.42 2.79 11.77
N ARG A 207 19.61 3.35 11.53
CA ARG A 207 20.46 3.90 12.60
C ARG A 207 19.78 5.08 13.30
N ASP A 208 19.16 5.97 12.55
CA ASP A 208 18.51 7.15 13.12
C ASP A 208 17.26 6.73 13.92
N VAL A 209 16.49 5.74 13.44
CA VAL A 209 15.37 5.13 14.19
C VAL A 209 15.86 4.50 15.50
N ASP A 210 16.96 3.73 15.47
CA ASP A 210 17.58 3.15 16.68
C ASP A 210 17.98 4.23 17.70
N GLN A 211 18.59 5.33 17.21
CA GLN A 211 18.96 6.45 18.07
C GLN A 211 17.73 7.09 18.74
N ILE A 212 16.65 7.34 17.99
CA ILE A 212 15.40 7.90 18.53
C ILE A 212 14.81 6.99 19.62
N ILE A 213 14.86 5.66 19.41
CA ILE A 213 14.38 4.67 20.38
C ILE A 213 15.20 4.71 21.66
N ARG A 214 16.54 4.75 21.56
CA ARG A 214 17.47 4.83 22.70
C ARG A 214 17.30 6.14 23.48
N ASP A 215 17.14 7.26 22.78
CA ASP A 215 16.93 8.57 23.40
C ASP A 215 15.64 8.63 24.23
N ARG A 216 14.66 7.79 23.89
CA ARG A 216 13.42 7.58 24.65
C ARG A 216 13.53 6.54 25.77
N GLY A 217 14.72 5.96 25.99
CA GLY A 217 14.99 4.97 27.03
C GLY A 217 14.51 3.56 26.73
N TYR A 218 14.26 3.25 25.43
CA TYR A 218 13.85 1.92 24.99
C TYR A 218 14.98 1.20 24.22
N SER A 219 14.80 -0.09 23.95
CA SER A 219 15.72 -0.88 23.17
C SER A 219 14.93 -1.85 22.28
N VAL A 220 15.25 -1.84 20.98
CA VAL A 220 14.74 -2.77 19.97
C VAL A 220 15.93 -3.35 19.23
N GLY A 221 15.89 -4.63 18.90
CA GLY A 221 16.95 -5.30 18.13
C GLY A 221 16.89 -4.89 16.64
N ILE A 222 17.43 -3.71 16.28
CA ILE A 222 17.40 -3.23 14.90
C ILE A 222 18.54 -3.83 14.09
N ARG A 223 18.20 -4.37 12.92
CA ARG A 223 19.16 -4.90 11.93
C ARG A 223 18.86 -4.30 10.56
N THR A 224 19.84 -4.32 9.68
CA THR A 224 19.67 -4.00 8.26
C THR A 224 19.98 -5.21 7.41
N LYS A 225 19.27 -5.36 6.29
CA LYS A 225 19.43 -6.48 5.37
C LYS A 225 19.35 -6.00 3.94
N ARG A 226 20.33 -6.38 3.13
CA ARG A 226 20.30 -6.09 1.70
C ARG A 226 19.46 -7.13 0.98
N THR A 227 18.56 -6.68 0.12
CA THR A 227 17.76 -7.54 -0.75
C THR A 227 18.25 -7.39 -2.19
N ILE A 228 18.50 -8.51 -2.85
CA ILE A 228 18.97 -8.60 -4.24
C ILE A 228 18.00 -9.32 -5.16
N SER A 229 16.92 -9.90 -4.61
CA SER A 229 15.90 -10.59 -5.42
C SER A 229 14.97 -9.59 -6.11
N ASN A 230 14.47 -9.98 -7.28
CA ASN A 230 13.46 -9.19 -7.98
C ASN A 230 12.19 -9.05 -7.11
N LYS A 231 11.68 -7.83 -6.97
CA LYS A 231 10.54 -7.45 -6.14
C LYS A 231 9.29 -8.26 -6.49
N GLN A 232 8.88 -8.27 -7.76
CA GLN A 232 7.70 -9.01 -8.20
C GLN A 232 7.79 -10.50 -7.88
N THR A 233 8.93 -11.14 -8.18
CA THR A 233 9.14 -12.56 -7.90
C THR A 233 9.07 -12.85 -6.40
N ARG A 234 9.58 -11.97 -5.56
CA ARG A 234 9.53 -12.08 -4.09
C ARG A 234 8.10 -12.01 -3.57
N ILE A 235 7.32 -11.04 -4.05
CA ILE A 235 5.92 -10.87 -3.68
C ILE A 235 5.08 -12.08 -4.10
N GLU A 236 5.26 -12.55 -5.34
CA GLU A 236 4.57 -13.74 -5.83
C GLU A 236 4.91 -14.98 -4.99
N PHE A 237 6.18 -15.18 -4.67
CA PHE A 237 6.62 -16.33 -3.87
C PHE A 237 6.06 -16.31 -2.44
N ALA A 238 5.97 -15.13 -1.82
CA ALA A 238 5.42 -14.97 -0.47
C ALA A 238 3.89 -15.10 -0.41
N SER A 239 3.20 -14.88 -1.54
CA SER A 239 1.74 -14.67 -1.58
C SER A 239 0.93 -15.83 -1.00
N ASP A 240 1.31 -17.08 -1.28
CA ASP A 240 0.57 -18.25 -0.79
C ASP A 240 0.65 -18.37 0.73
N ASN A 241 1.83 -18.11 1.32
CA ASN A 241 2.01 -18.15 2.76
C ASN A 241 1.30 -16.96 3.45
N ILE A 242 1.33 -15.76 2.82
CA ILE A 242 0.60 -14.59 3.32
C ILE A 242 -0.89 -14.87 3.36
N LYS A 243 -1.50 -15.38 2.28
CA LYS A 243 -2.92 -15.72 2.26
C LYS A 243 -3.31 -16.79 3.30
N LYS A 244 -2.42 -17.74 3.55
CA LYS A 244 -2.71 -18.87 4.45
C LYS A 244 -2.55 -18.51 5.92
N ASN A 245 -1.50 -17.79 6.28
CA ASN A 245 -1.05 -17.68 7.66
C ASN A 245 -1.06 -16.23 8.20
N PHE A 246 -1.26 -15.21 7.34
CA PHE A 246 -1.30 -13.82 7.80
C PHE A 246 -2.74 -13.39 8.07
N TYR A 247 -2.93 -12.70 9.16
CA TYR A 247 -4.19 -12.15 9.62
C TYR A 247 -4.09 -10.63 9.67
N PHE A 248 -5.01 -9.96 9.01
CA PHE A 248 -5.09 -8.50 8.96
C PHE A 248 -6.21 -7.98 9.86
N LYS A 249 -6.14 -6.75 10.31
CA LYS A 249 -7.27 -6.13 11.03
C LYS A 249 -8.52 -6.17 10.16
N HIS A 250 -9.66 -6.51 10.76
CA HIS A 250 -10.92 -6.47 10.02
C HIS A 250 -11.21 -5.04 9.52
N PRO A 251 -11.67 -4.85 8.26
CA PRO A 251 -11.89 -3.52 7.66
C PRO A 251 -12.75 -2.56 8.49
N SER A 252 -13.65 -3.06 9.34
CA SER A 252 -14.46 -2.23 10.24
C SER A 252 -13.70 -1.67 11.46
N THR A 253 -12.44 -2.05 11.68
CA THR A 253 -11.66 -1.66 12.88
C THR A 253 -10.68 -0.52 12.65
N TYR A 254 -10.53 -0.08 11.41
CA TYR A 254 -9.70 1.06 11.04
C TYR A 254 -10.46 2.00 10.10
N LYS A 255 -10.05 3.27 10.08
CA LYS A 255 -10.75 4.29 9.30
C LYS A 255 -10.20 4.37 7.88
N ARG A 256 -11.09 4.73 6.95
CA ARG A 256 -10.69 5.05 5.58
C ARG A 256 -9.70 6.23 5.58
N GLY A 257 -8.61 6.09 4.82
CA GLY A 257 -7.57 7.11 4.69
C GLY A 257 -6.50 7.10 5.80
N ASP A 258 -6.62 6.27 6.83
CA ASP A 258 -5.49 6.05 7.75
C ASP A 258 -4.38 5.18 7.13
N GLN A 259 -3.23 5.11 7.77
CA GLN A 259 -2.07 4.38 7.25
C GLN A 259 -2.36 2.89 7.04
N TYR A 260 -3.12 2.26 7.96
CA TYR A 260 -3.49 0.85 7.82
C TYR A 260 -4.46 0.62 6.65
N TRP A 261 -5.38 1.55 6.42
CA TRP A 261 -6.28 1.51 5.26
C TRP A 261 -5.52 1.67 3.94
N ASN A 262 -4.60 2.66 3.86
CA ASN A 262 -3.79 2.89 2.67
C ASN A 262 -2.91 1.67 2.35
N PHE A 263 -2.29 1.09 3.37
CA PHE A 263 -1.52 -0.15 3.28
C PHE A 263 -2.37 -1.30 2.71
N MET A 264 -3.53 -1.57 3.31
CA MET A 264 -4.42 -2.66 2.86
C MET A 264 -5.00 -2.40 1.48
N LYS A 265 -5.27 -1.15 1.13
CA LYS A 265 -5.69 -0.77 -0.22
C LYS A 265 -4.62 -1.19 -1.24
N GLU A 266 -3.36 -0.86 -1.01
CA GLU A 266 -2.29 -1.20 -1.92
C GLU A 266 -2.08 -2.72 -2.02
N VAL A 267 -2.07 -3.43 -0.89
CA VAL A 267 -2.02 -4.90 -0.86
C VAL A 267 -3.14 -5.51 -1.71
N THR A 268 -4.38 -5.07 -1.50
CA THR A 268 -5.56 -5.69 -2.13
C THR A 268 -5.83 -5.22 -3.57
N THR A 269 -5.08 -4.24 -4.05
CA THR A 269 -5.11 -3.80 -5.47
C THR A 269 -3.90 -4.28 -6.27
N TYR A 270 -2.93 -4.94 -5.63
CA TYR A 270 -1.75 -5.45 -6.30
C TYR A 270 -2.08 -6.60 -7.26
N THR A 271 -1.57 -6.52 -8.50
CA THR A 271 -1.84 -7.50 -9.55
C THR A 271 -0.65 -8.44 -9.77
N ARG A 272 -0.94 -9.67 -10.21
CA ARG A 272 0.10 -10.67 -10.59
C ARG A 272 1.05 -10.18 -11.68
N SER A 273 0.61 -9.25 -12.51
CA SER A 273 1.46 -8.67 -13.55
C SER A 273 2.52 -7.72 -13.01
N GLY A 274 2.43 -7.31 -11.73
CA GLY A 274 3.31 -6.33 -11.10
C GLY A 274 3.22 -4.92 -11.72
N LYS A 275 2.27 -4.70 -12.63
CA LYS A 275 2.06 -3.40 -13.28
C LYS A 275 1.06 -2.57 -12.48
N VAL A 276 1.48 -2.12 -11.35
CA VAL A 276 0.72 -1.22 -10.46
C VAL A 276 1.57 0.02 -10.19
N PRO A 277 0.94 1.18 -9.91
CA PRO A 277 1.67 2.41 -9.62
C PRO A 277 2.56 2.32 -8.37
N HIS A 278 2.13 1.56 -7.37
CA HIS A 278 2.79 1.40 -6.08
C HIS A 278 2.72 -0.05 -5.64
N ASP A 279 3.79 -0.54 -5.03
CA ASP A 279 3.92 -1.93 -4.57
C ASP A 279 4.70 -2.05 -3.23
N ASP A 280 4.82 -0.95 -2.48
CA ASP A 280 5.59 -0.88 -1.23
C ASP A 280 4.95 -1.71 -0.10
N ALA A 281 3.62 -1.72 -0.01
CA ALA A 281 2.90 -2.52 0.97
C ALA A 281 3.02 -4.04 0.71
N PRO A 282 2.74 -4.59 -0.49
CA PRO A 282 2.96 -6.00 -0.76
C PRO A 282 4.43 -6.40 -0.70
N ASP A 283 5.35 -5.48 -1.02
CA ASP A 283 6.77 -5.77 -0.92
C ASP A 283 7.22 -5.90 0.53
N SER A 284 6.89 -4.95 1.40
CA SER A 284 7.22 -5.04 2.83
C SER A 284 6.60 -6.28 3.50
N LEU A 285 5.40 -6.72 3.08
CA LEU A 285 4.82 -8.00 3.51
C LEU A 285 5.66 -9.19 3.05
N SER A 286 6.19 -9.14 1.82
CA SER A 286 7.05 -10.21 1.30
C SER A 286 8.39 -10.29 2.04
N LEU A 287 8.95 -9.13 2.40
CA LEU A 287 10.15 -9.04 3.24
C LEU A 287 9.89 -9.60 4.65
N LEU A 288 8.74 -9.27 5.23
CA LEU A 288 8.32 -9.77 6.55
C LEU A 288 8.13 -11.29 6.52
N GLU A 289 7.46 -11.84 5.51
CA GLU A 289 7.30 -13.30 5.33
C GLU A 289 8.65 -13.99 5.25
N ASN A 290 9.56 -13.47 4.44
CA ASN A 290 10.90 -14.03 4.28
C ASN A 290 11.69 -14.01 5.61
N GLU A 291 11.58 -12.95 6.41
CA GLU A 291 12.23 -12.85 7.71
C GLU A 291 11.64 -13.87 8.70
N ILE A 292 10.31 -14.02 8.76
CA ILE A 292 9.61 -15.03 9.59
C ILE A 292 10.05 -16.43 9.21
N ARG A 293 10.11 -16.74 7.92
CA ARG A 293 10.54 -18.05 7.42
C ARG A 293 11.98 -18.36 7.81
N MET A 294 12.88 -17.38 7.80
CA MET A 294 14.26 -17.55 8.28
C MET A 294 14.34 -17.82 9.78
N LEU A 295 13.51 -17.14 10.57
CA LEU A 295 13.43 -17.40 12.03
C LEU A 295 12.88 -18.78 12.33
N SER A 296 11.92 -19.27 11.56
CA SER A 296 11.31 -20.60 11.72
C SER A 296 12.20 -21.74 11.20
N GLY A 297 13.05 -21.51 10.20
CA GLY A 297 13.96 -22.48 9.59
C GLY A 297 15.17 -22.82 10.46
N GLY A 298 15.39 -22.13 11.58
CA GLY A 298 16.51 -22.36 12.48
C GLY A 298 16.38 -23.56 13.43
N LYS A 299 15.28 -24.31 13.43
CA LYS A 299 15.17 -25.57 14.13
C LYS A 299 15.82 -26.71 13.31
N VAL A 300 17.13 -26.87 13.43
CA VAL A 300 17.83 -28.04 12.94
C VAL A 300 17.44 -29.23 13.85
N GLU A 301 16.53 -30.08 13.39
CA GLU A 301 16.37 -31.42 14.03
C GLU A 301 17.64 -32.24 13.76
N VAL A 302 18.45 -32.35 14.76
CA VAL A 302 19.61 -33.24 14.73
C VAL A 302 19.10 -34.69 14.88
N PHE A 303 18.90 -35.38 13.76
CA PHE A 303 18.68 -36.81 13.77
C PHE A 303 19.99 -37.50 14.19
N LYS A 304 20.02 -38.07 15.40
CA LYS A 304 21.05 -39.02 15.77
C LYS A 304 20.92 -40.24 14.86
N ARG A 305 21.93 -40.52 14.05
CA ARG A 305 22.00 -41.80 13.32
C ARG A 305 21.97 -42.93 14.34
N PRO A 306 21.06 -43.91 14.19
CA PRO A 306 21.19 -45.16 14.95
C PRO A 306 22.45 -45.86 14.48
N TYR A 307 23.27 -46.27 15.43
CA TYR A 307 24.41 -47.16 15.21
C TYR A 307 23.92 -48.56 14.85
#